data_06ea1cf532c46018bfe54d90bf5b4e6e
#
_entry.id   06ea1cf532c46018bfe54d90bf5b4e6e
#
_cell.length_a   1.000
_cell.length_b   1.000
_cell.length_c   1.000
_cell.angle_alpha   90.00
_cell.angle_beta   90.00
_cell.angle_gamma   90.00
#
_symmetry.space_group_name_H-M   'P 1'
#
loop_
_entity.id
_entity.type
_entity.pdbx_description
1 polymer ?
#
loop_
_entity_poly.entity_id
_entity_poly.type
_entity_poly.pdbx_seq_one_letter_code
_entity_poly.pdbx_strand_id
1 'polypeptide(L)'
;MRAIRKGYTLIELLVVLVVLGILSGIGIAMFVSTKELAYIASMKADLRNFSLYEQNYLIDSQGSYFAGNGSAQGFVPTVGVTISATIDPGPPPGWQAIATHDKTAKTCSITTSGASAWDIDCP
;
A
#
# COMPACT_ATOMS: atom_id res chain seq x y z
N MET A 1 -21.81 -11.94 -56.02
CA MET A 1 -22.71 -11.49 -54.93
C MET A 1 -22.13 -10.26 -54.25
N ARG A 2 -22.80 -9.11 -54.32
CA ARG A 2 -22.36 -7.88 -53.65
C ARG A 2 -22.83 -7.95 -52.21
N ALA A 3 -21.91 -8.02 -51.26
CA ALA A 3 -22.24 -7.93 -49.84
C ALA A 3 -22.76 -6.52 -49.54
N ILE A 4 -24.01 -6.42 -49.11
CA ILE A 4 -24.62 -5.17 -48.63
C ILE A 4 -23.93 -4.80 -47.31
N ARG A 5 -23.07 -3.80 -47.35
CA ARG A 5 -22.50 -3.23 -46.11
C ARG A 5 -23.61 -2.46 -45.41
N LYS A 6 -24.08 -2.98 -44.28
CA LYS A 6 -24.97 -2.25 -43.38
C LYS A 6 -24.18 -1.08 -42.77
N GLY A 7 -24.59 0.15 -43.10
CA GLY A 7 -24.04 1.34 -42.45
C GLY A 7 -24.69 1.58 -41.11
N TYR A 8 -23.94 2.14 -40.15
CA TYR A 8 -24.49 2.59 -38.90
C TYR A 8 -25.38 3.82 -39.09
N THR A 9 -26.45 3.88 -38.32
CA THR A 9 -27.30 5.07 -38.26
C THR A 9 -26.68 6.14 -37.39
N LEU A 10 -26.96 7.40 -37.66
CA LEU A 10 -26.44 8.53 -36.84
C LEU A 10 -26.90 8.46 -35.42
N ILE A 11 -28.12 7.95 -35.18
CA ILE A 11 -28.67 7.78 -33.81
C ILE A 11 -27.98 6.64 -33.06
N GLU A 12 -27.56 5.55 -33.72
CA GLU A 12 -26.78 4.49 -33.06
C GLU A 12 -25.43 5.00 -32.55
N LEU A 13 -24.75 5.83 -33.34
CA LEU A 13 -23.47 6.43 -32.92
C LEU A 13 -23.69 7.40 -31.75
N LEU A 14 -24.74 8.21 -31.78
CA LEU A 14 -25.07 9.18 -30.77
C LEU A 14 -25.35 8.50 -29.43
N VAL A 15 -26.15 7.44 -29.40
CA VAL A 15 -26.48 6.68 -28.19
C VAL A 15 -25.23 6.06 -27.57
N VAL A 16 -24.33 5.49 -28.37
CA VAL A 16 -23.06 4.91 -27.90
C VAL A 16 -22.20 5.98 -27.24
N LEU A 17 -22.06 7.17 -27.84
CA LEU A 17 -21.28 8.27 -27.26
C LEU A 17 -21.85 8.78 -25.95
N VAL A 18 -23.18 8.87 -25.83
CA VAL A 18 -23.86 9.30 -24.59
C VAL A 18 -23.63 8.27 -23.48
N VAL A 19 -23.79 6.98 -23.76
CA VAL A 19 -23.58 5.90 -22.78
C VAL A 19 -22.12 5.85 -22.32
N LEU A 20 -21.17 5.92 -23.25
CA LEU A 20 -19.74 5.98 -22.93
C LEU A 20 -19.39 7.21 -22.07
N GLY A 21 -20.00 8.36 -22.35
CA GLY A 21 -19.80 9.59 -21.57
C GLY A 21 -20.26 9.43 -20.12
N ILE A 22 -21.42 8.83 -19.88
CA ILE A 22 -21.95 8.59 -18.53
C ILE A 22 -21.07 7.57 -17.78
N LEU A 23 -20.72 6.46 -18.41
CA LEU A 23 -19.89 5.42 -17.80
C LEU A 23 -18.49 5.93 -17.46
N SER A 24 -17.89 6.76 -18.30
CA SER A 24 -16.57 7.35 -18.05
C SER A 24 -16.58 8.30 -16.85
N GLY A 25 -17.67 9.06 -16.64
CA GLY A 25 -17.79 9.98 -15.53
C GLY A 25 -17.79 9.31 -14.15
N ILE A 26 -18.39 8.12 -14.04
CA ILE A 26 -18.44 7.35 -12.79
C ILE A 26 -17.12 6.61 -12.55
N GLY A 27 -16.49 6.07 -13.59
CA GLY A 27 -15.30 5.21 -13.50
C GLY A 27 -14.08 5.92 -12.93
N ILE A 28 -13.87 7.20 -13.24
CA ILE A 28 -12.66 7.94 -12.85
C ILE A 28 -12.58 8.12 -11.32
N ALA A 29 -13.68 8.50 -10.68
CA ALA A 29 -13.69 8.73 -9.23
C ALA A 29 -13.40 7.46 -8.42
N MET A 30 -13.97 6.32 -8.83
CA MET A 30 -13.71 5.02 -8.17
C MET A 30 -12.26 4.55 -8.38
N PHE A 31 -11.66 4.85 -9.53
CA PHE A 31 -10.31 4.42 -9.84
C PHE A 31 -9.25 5.09 -8.97
N VAL A 32 -9.41 6.39 -8.65
CA VAL A 32 -8.49 7.13 -7.76
C VAL A 32 -8.53 6.54 -6.34
N SER A 33 -9.74 6.30 -5.79
CA SER A 33 -9.92 5.72 -4.47
C SER A 33 -9.32 4.30 -4.37
N THR A 34 -9.48 3.48 -5.41
CA THR A 34 -8.92 2.12 -5.45
C THR A 34 -7.39 2.12 -5.47
N LYS A 35 -6.77 3.06 -6.15
CA LYS A 35 -5.30 3.21 -6.14
C LYS A 35 -4.77 3.54 -4.74
N GLU A 36 -5.39 4.44 -4.03
CA GLU A 36 -4.99 4.79 -2.66
C GLU A 36 -5.07 3.58 -1.72
N LEU A 37 -6.14 2.78 -1.82
CA LEU A 37 -6.28 1.53 -1.07
C LEU A 37 -5.16 0.53 -1.41
N ALA A 38 -4.74 0.45 -2.67
CA ALA A 38 -3.63 -0.41 -3.09
C ALA A 38 -2.29 0.03 -2.48
N TYR A 39 -2.02 1.34 -2.39
CA TYR A 39 -0.82 1.85 -1.74
C TYR A 39 -0.82 1.56 -0.23
N ILE A 40 -1.95 1.74 0.44
CA ILE A 40 -2.11 1.37 1.86
C ILE A 40 -1.90 -0.13 2.05
N ALA A 41 -2.44 -0.97 1.16
CA ALA A 41 -2.25 -2.42 1.23
C ALA A 41 -0.78 -2.83 1.08
N SER A 42 -0.02 -2.19 0.18
CA SER A 42 1.42 -2.44 0.03
C SER A 42 2.21 -2.02 1.27
N MET A 43 1.93 -0.86 1.86
CA MET A 43 2.55 -0.43 3.12
C MET A 43 2.26 -1.40 4.27
N LYS A 44 1.02 -1.89 4.40
CA LYS A 44 0.64 -2.89 5.40
C LYS A 44 1.38 -4.21 5.21
N ALA A 45 1.49 -4.67 3.96
CA ALA A 45 2.21 -5.90 3.65
C ALA A 45 3.70 -5.78 3.99
N ASP A 46 4.32 -4.65 3.64
CA ASP A 46 5.73 -4.40 3.91
C ASP A 46 6.00 -4.26 5.42
N LEU A 47 5.12 -3.61 6.19
CA LEU A 47 5.25 -3.54 7.66
C LEU A 47 5.17 -4.92 8.31
N ARG A 48 4.29 -5.82 7.82
CA ARG A 48 4.23 -7.21 8.30
C ARG A 48 5.50 -7.98 7.97
N ASN A 49 6.01 -7.84 6.75
CA ASN A 49 7.28 -8.45 6.36
C ASN A 49 8.43 -7.88 7.20
N PHE A 50 8.48 -6.58 7.40
CA PHE A 50 9.48 -5.92 8.23
C PHE A 50 9.47 -6.46 9.67
N SER A 51 8.30 -6.70 10.24
CA SER A 51 8.18 -7.26 11.59
C SER A 51 8.79 -8.66 11.70
N LEU A 52 8.76 -9.46 10.63
CA LEU A 52 9.43 -10.77 10.59
C LEU A 52 10.95 -10.63 10.58
N TYR A 53 11.49 -9.62 9.88
CA TYR A 53 12.93 -9.33 9.90
C TYR A 53 13.38 -8.87 11.29
N GLU A 54 12.57 -8.05 11.98
CA GLU A 54 12.84 -7.66 13.38
C GLU A 54 12.84 -8.85 14.33
N GLN A 55 11.89 -9.77 14.19
CA GLN A 55 11.83 -10.98 15.01
C GLN A 55 13.02 -11.92 14.75
N ASN A 56 13.43 -12.09 13.51
CA ASN A 56 14.61 -12.88 13.17
C ASN A 56 15.88 -12.24 13.74
N TYR A 57 16.02 -10.92 13.59
CA TYR A 57 17.17 -10.18 14.14
C TYR A 57 17.21 -10.26 15.67
N LEU A 58 16.06 -10.19 16.34
CA LEU A 58 15.96 -10.34 17.81
C LEU A 58 16.53 -11.68 18.29
N ILE A 59 16.28 -12.77 17.53
CA ILE A 59 16.81 -14.11 17.84
C ILE A 59 18.31 -14.16 17.62
N ASP A 60 18.80 -13.63 16.50
CA ASP A 60 20.22 -13.65 16.12
C ASP A 60 21.09 -12.70 16.98
N SER A 61 20.53 -11.58 17.41
CA SER A 61 21.23 -10.53 18.16
C SER A 61 21.11 -10.63 19.68
N GLN A 62 20.62 -11.77 20.19
CA GLN A 62 20.47 -12.00 21.63
C GLN A 62 19.55 -11.00 22.36
N GLY A 63 18.47 -10.60 21.71
CA GLY A 63 17.42 -9.80 22.32
C GLY A 63 17.47 -8.31 21.99
N SER A 64 18.13 -7.93 20.92
CA SER A 64 18.15 -6.55 20.42
C SER A 64 17.33 -6.39 19.15
N TYR A 65 16.69 -5.25 18.97
CA TYR A 65 16.05 -4.84 17.73
C TYR A 65 16.97 -3.94 16.90
N PHE A 66 16.69 -3.78 15.61
CA PHE A 66 17.44 -2.84 14.77
C PHE A 66 16.63 -1.57 14.47
N ALA A 67 17.33 -0.47 14.22
CA ALA A 67 16.74 0.79 13.76
C ALA A 67 16.99 1.01 12.27
N GLY A 68 16.17 1.84 11.64
CA GLY A 68 16.34 2.24 10.26
C GLY A 68 15.40 1.52 9.29
N ASN A 69 15.86 1.31 8.06
CA ASN A 69 15.04 0.78 6.98
C ASN A 69 15.16 -0.74 6.76
N GLY A 70 15.95 -1.43 7.56
CA GLY A 70 16.15 -2.89 7.46
C GLY A 70 17.02 -3.36 6.30
N SER A 71 17.60 -2.46 5.50
CA SER A 71 18.42 -2.85 4.34
C SER A 71 19.67 -3.62 4.73
N ALA A 72 20.24 -3.33 5.88
CA ALA A 72 21.39 -4.07 6.43
C ALA A 72 21.04 -5.53 6.80
N GLN A 73 19.78 -5.81 7.08
CA GLN A 73 19.21 -7.13 7.37
C GLN A 73 18.66 -7.83 6.12
N GLY A 74 18.81 -7.20 4.95
CA GLY A 74 18.34 -7.74 3.67
C GLY A 74 16.86 -7.48 3.37
N PHE A 75 16.19 -6.61 4.14
CA PHE A 75 14.82 -6.22 3.85
C PHE A 75 14.75 -5.30 2.61
N VAL A 76 13.86 -5.61 1.68
CA VAL A 76 13.60 -4.81 0.48
C VAL A 76 12.10 -4.48 0.43
N PRO A 77 11.73 -3.21 0.61
CA PRO A 77 10.34 -2.80 0.54
C PRO A 77 9.82 -2.83 -0.91
N THR A 78 8.50 -2.82 -1.05
CA THR A 78 7.81 -2.64 -2.33
C THR A 78 8.20 -1.30 -2.97
N VAL A 79 8.27 -1.25 -4.29
CA VAL A 79 8.61 -0.02 -5.02
C VAL A 79 7.67 1.13 -4.63
N GLY A 80 8.26 2.24 -4.22
CA GLY A 80 7.53 3.43 -3.74
C GLY A 80 7.28 3.45 -2.24
N VAL A 81 7.45 2.33 -1.52
CA VAL A 81 7.33 2.27 -0.06
C VAL A 81 8.68 2.56 0.59
N THR A 82 8.66 3.38 1.63
CA THR A 82 9.81 3.64 2.51
C THR A 82 9.42 3.29 3.93
N ILE A 83 10.25 2.50 4.62
CA ILE A 83 10.08 2.15 6.02
C ILE A 83 11.19 2.78 6.86
N SER A 84 10.82 3.28 8.02
CA SER A 84 11.76 3.77 9.03
C SER A 84 11.35 3.23 10.40
N ALA A 85 12.25 2.48 11.03
CA ALA A 85 12.06 1.93 12.36
C ALA A 85 12.89 2.67 13.41
N THR A 86 12.32 2.82 14.59
CA THR A 86 12.97 3.35 15.79
C THR A 86 12.84 2.35 16.92
N ILE A 87 13.89 2.24 17.74
CA ILE A 87 13.92 1.35 18.90
C ILE A 87 13.35 2.12 20.10
N ASP A 88 12.46 1.46 20.85
CA ASP A 88 12.03 1.89 22.18
C ASP A 88 12.87 1.14 23.23
N PRO A 89 13.75 1.84 23.97
CA PRO A 89 14.62 1.20 24.97
C PRO A 89 13.89 0.89 26.28
N GLY A 90 12.59 1.13 26.35
CA GLY A 90 11.79 0.91 27.56
C GLY A 90 11.81 -0.53 28.08
N PRO A 91 11.46 -0.78 29.37
CA PRO A 91 11.22 -2.13 29.87
C PRO A 91 9.74 -2.55 29.69
N PRO A 92 9.41 -3.58 28.84
CA PRO A 92 10.33 -4.33 27.96
C PRO A 92 10.77 -3.52 26.73
N PRO A 93 11.94 -3.80 26.15
CA PRO A 93 12.37 -3.14 24.92
C PRO A 93 11.43 -3.46 23.77
N GLY A 94 11.22 -2.48 22.90
CA GLY A 94 10.34 -2.60 21.75
C GLY A 94 10.83 -1.82 20.56
N TRP A 95 10.03 -1.76 19.53
CA TRP A 95 10.29 -0.96 18.33
C TRP A 95 8.99 -0.44 17.72
N GLN A 96 9.13 0.60 16.94
CA GLN A 96 8.06 1.18 16.15
C GLN A 96 8.57 1.41 14.72
N ALA A 97 7.77 1.12 13.72
CA ALA A 97 8.08 1.43 12.33
C ALA A 97 6.94 2.21 11.67
N ILE A 98 7.34 3.12 10.78
CA ILE A 98 6.43 3.92 9.96
C ILE A 98 6.73 3.61 8.50
N ALA A 99 5.68 3.29 7.73
CA ALA A 99 5.73 3.15 6.30
C ALA A 99 5.07 4.34 5.62
N THR A 100 5.71 4.85 4.59
CA THR A 100 5.21 5.91 3.71
C THR A 100 5.27 5.42 2.26
N HIS A 101 4.44 5.98 1.39
CA HIS A 101 4.46 5.67 -0.03
C HIS A 101 4.49 6.97 -0.85
N ASP A 102 5.31 7.02 -1.91
CA ASP A 102 5.56 8.21 -2.73
C ASP A 102 4.32 8.74 -3.50
N LYS A 103 3.27 7.94 -3.62
CA LYS A 103 2.03 8.26 -4.36
C LYS A 103 0.83 8.60 -3.46
N THR A 104 0.98 8.61 -2.14
CA THR A 104 -0.09 8.98 -1.21
C THR A 104 0.47 9.73 -0.01
N ALA A 105 -0.33 10.63 0.56
CA ALA A 105 -0.01 11.30 1.81
C ALA A 105 -0.31 10.44 3.05
N LYS A 106 -0.95 9.28 2.86
CA LYS A 106 -1.24 8.34 3.95
C LYS A 106 0.03 7.66 4.45
N THR A 107 0.07 7.43 5.74
CA THR A 107 1.15 6.70 6.42
C THR A 107 0.57 5.53 7.19
N CYS A 108 1.34 4.46 7.31
CA CYS A 108 0.97 3.32 8.16
C CYS A 108 2.05 3.14 9.24
N SER A 109 1.65 2.74 10.43
CA SER A 109 2.58 2.47 11.52
C SER A 109 2.28 1.14 12.21
N ILE A 110 3.32 0.53 12.77
CA ILE A 110 3.26 -0.65 13.64
C ILE A 110 4.11 -0.39 14.87
N THR A 111 3.67 -0.86 16.02
CA THR A 111 4.43 -0.78 17.29
C THR A 111 4.37 -2.11 18.03
N THR A 112 5.40 -2.41 18.81
CA THR A 112 5.42 -3.57 19.71
C THR A 112 5.01 -3.22 21.13
N SER A 113 4.80 -1.93 21.43
CA SER A 113 4.46 -1.44 22.78
C SER A 113 3.06 -0.86 22.82
N GLY A 114 2.44 -0.94 24.02
CA GLY A 114 1.11 -0.36 24.28
C GLY A 114 -0.07 -1.25 23.91
N ALA A 115 -1.26 -0.65 23.94
CA ALA A 115 -2.54 -1.34 23.70
C ALA A 115 -2.73 -1.80 22.25
N SER A 116 -2.03 -1.17 21.31
CA SER A 116 -2.07 -1.48 19.87
C SER A 116 -0.84 -2.25 19.40
N ALA A 117 -0.16 -2.96 20.31
CA ALA A 117 0.98 -3.78 19.94
C ALA A 117 0.63 -4.76 18.82
N TRP A 118 1.48 -4.78 17.77
CA TRP A 118 1.33 -5.63 16.58
C TRP A 118 0.17 -5.27 15.65
N ASP A 119 -0.62 -4.24 15.96
CA ASP A 119 -1.62 -3.72 15.05
C ASP A 119 -1.02 -2.70 14.07
N ILE A 120 -1.50 -2.71 12.82
CA ILE A 120 -1.06 -1.77 11.81
C ILE A 120 -2.14 -0.72 11.62
N ASP A 121 -1.85 0.49 12.10
CA ASP A 121 -2.72 1.64 11.95
C ASP A 121 -2.32 2.46 10.72
N CYS A 122 -3.33 2.86 9.93
CA CYS A 122 -3.16 3.71 8.74
C CYS A 122 -4.27 4.78 8.75
N PRO A 123 -4.07 5.87 9.48
CA PRO A 123 -5.07 6.94 9.61
C PRO A 123 -5.36 7.68 8.28
#